data_81085608fa154224efca48944cc1d08a
#
_entry.id   81085608fa154224efca48944cc1d08a
#
_cell.length_a   1.000
_cell.length_b   1.000
_cell.length_c   1.000
_cell.angle_alpha   90.00
_cell.angle_beta   90.00
_cell.angle_gamma   90.00
#
_symmetry.space_group_name_H-M   'P 1'
#
loop_
_entity.id
_entity.type
_entity.pdbx_description
1 polymer ?
#
loop_
_entity_poly.entity_id
_entity_poly.type
_entity_poly.pdbx_seq_one_letter_code
_entity_poly.pdbx_strand_id
1 'polypeptide(L)'
;MAPLLLPPRRPAAWLAVALLPWAAAAPALAASPDASYRSPSEQRPADLVVLRRWSSMEGESLLGVHDPKPDPRDPSARTIVLWLESPTGVKLAVETLRCSPEAPMRLTRNGSALLIRELNPGGPVTAANRLDHQIWWAACYPQQAGKDPASLAPLARQLGYSGKLREQQQVLSGYAR
;
A
#
# COMPACT_ATOMS: atom_id res chain seq x y z
N MET A 1 56.21 18.43 -71.22
CA MET A 1 55.04 19.12 -71.77
C MET A 1 54.18 18.09 -72.49
N ALA A 2 53.10 17.65 -71.85
CA ALA A 2 52.18 16.69 -72.48
C ALA A 2 50.77 17.31 -72.42
N PRO A 3 49.99 17.28 -73.49
CA PRO A 3 48.67 17.91 -73.57
C PRO A 3 47.60 17.02 -72.93
N LEU A 4 46.74 17.73 -72.20
CA LEU A 4 45.50 17.19 -71.59
C LEU A 4 44.44 16.88 -72.67
N LEU A 5 43.99 15.61 -72.76
CA LEU A 5 42.87 15.19 -73.58
C LEU A 5 41.60 15.22 -72.67
N LEU A 6 40.58 16.05 -73.06
CA LEU A 6 39.25 16.06 -72.45
C LEU A 6 38.40 14.91 -73.06
N PRO A 7 37.61 14.18 -72.24
CA PRO A 7 36.63 13.23 -72.72
C PRO A 7 35.30 13.88 -73.14
N PRO A 8 34.50 13.23 -74.04
CA PRO A 8 33.31 13.81 -74.62
C PRO A 8 32.09 13.74 -73.65
N ARG A 9 31.27 14.81 -73.70
CA ARG A 9 30.00 14.91 -73.04
C ARG A 9 28.97 13.91 -73.57
N ARG A 10 28.39 13.05 -72.69
CA ARG A 10 27.21 12.22 -73.01
C ARG A 10 25.93 12.99 -72.68
N PRO A 11 24.87 12.85 -73.49
CA PRO A 11 23.58 13.52 -73.22
C PRO A 11 22.84 12.83 -72.05
N ALA A 12 22.29 13.63 -71.16
CA ALA A 12 21.47 13.19 -70.05
C ALA A 12 20.08 12.79 -70.52
N ALA A 13 19.76 11.51 -70.36
CA ALA A 13 18.37 11.01 -70.52
C ALA A 13 17.60 11.35 -69.23
N TRP A 14 16.55 12.16 -69.37
CA TRP A 14 15.63 12.49 -68.30
C TRP A 14 14.64 11.31 -68.15
N LEU A 15 14.82 10.47 -67.12
CA LEU A 15 13.80 9.54 -66.68
C LEU A 15 12.87 10.26 -65.70
N ALA A 16 11.65 10.50 -66.13
CA ALA A 16 10.56 11.01 -65.29
C ALA A 16 10.12 9.86 -64.37
N VAL A 17 10.52 9.93 -63.08
CA VAL A 17 10.00 9.04 -62.05
C VAL A 17 8.67 9.60 -61.55
N ALA A 18 7.57 8.93 -61.90
CA ALA A 18 6.24 9.24 -61.37
C ALA A 18 6.20 8.82 -59.85
N LEU A 19 6.22 9.80 -58.96
CA LEU A 19 5.95 9.62 -57.54
C LEU A 19 4.46 9.39 -57.32
N LEU A 20 4.07 8.15 -57.10
CA LEU A 20 2.75 7.82 -56.55
C LEU A 20 2.74 8.14 -55.06
N PRO A 21 1.82 8.92 -54.56
CA PRO A 21 1.66 9.12 -53.13
C PRO A 21 1.08 7.86 -52.48
N TRP A 22 1.92 7.10 -51.77
CA TRP A 22 1.46 6.09 -50.84
C TRP A 22 0.78 6.82 -49.67
N ALA A 23 -0.54 6.91 -49.67
CA ALA A 23 -1.34 7.27 -48.53
C ALA A 23 -1.18 6.13 -47.51
N ALA A 24 -0.23 6.27 -46.59
CA ALA A 24 -0.14 5.42 -45.42
C ALA A 24 -1.36 5.70 -44.55
N ALA A 25 -2.39 4.86 -44.65
CA ALA A 25 -3.45 4.80 -43.68
C ALA A 25 -2.82 4.35 -42.34
N ALA A 26 -2.56 5.29 -41.43
CA ALA A 26 -2.20 4.98 -40.05
C ALA A 26 -3.37 4.17 -39.45
N PRO A 27 -3.10 2.98 -38.85
CA PRO A 27 -4.13 2.31 -38.08
C PRO A 27 -4.48 3.24 -36.93
N ALA A 28 -5.72 3.70 -36.89
CA ALA A 28 -6.29 4.29 -35.70
C ALA A 28 -6.19 3.24 -34.60
N LEU A 29 -5.24 3.39 -33.67
CA LEU A 29 -5.23 2.67 -32.41
C LEU A 29 -6.54 3.08 -31.71
N ALA A 30 -7.57 2.24 -31.90
CA ALA A 30 -8.76 2.30 -31.09
C ALA A 30 -8.26 2.11 -29.64
N ALA A 31 -8.19 3.20 -28.87
CA ALA A 31 -8.02 3.13 -27.45
C ALA A 31 -9.14 2.24 -26.93
N SER A 32 -8.78 1.05 -26.44
CA SER A 32 -9.72 0.16 -25.77
C SER A 32 -10.31 0.91 -24.60
N PRO A 33 -11.63 1.16 -24.56
CA PRO A 33 -12.25 1.90 -23.45
C PRO A 33 -12.44 1.06 -22.20
N ASP A 34 -11.69 -0.03 -22.02
CA ASP A 34 -11.85 -0.99 -20.94
C ASP A 34 -10.54 -1.19 -20.13
N ALA A 35 -10.00 -0.11 -19.59
CA ALA A 35 -9.45 -0.24 -18.25
C ALA A 35 -10.68 -0.24 -17.31
N SER A 36 -11.30 -1.41 -17.13
CA SER A 36 -12.50 -1.57 -16.32
C SER A 36 -12.25 -0.97 -14.93
N TYR A 37 -12.91 0.15 -14.65
CA TYR A 37 -12.93 0.73 -13.30
C TYR A 37 -13.45 -0.34 -12.35
N ARG A 38 -12.55 -0.91 -11.54
CA ARG A 38 -12.94 -1.79 -10.45
C ARG A 38 -13.36 -0.94 -9.27
N SER A 39 -14.55 -1.19 -8.78
CA SER A 39 -14.99 -0.54 -7.54
C SER A 39 -14.02 -0.87 -6.40
N PRO A 40 -13.89 0.00 -5.38
CA PRO A 40 -13.04 -0.29 -4.23
C PRO A 40 -13.34 -1.64 -3.57
N SER A 41 -14.61 -2.03 -3.52
CA SER A 41 -15.05 -3.31 -2.95
C SER A 41 -14.59 -4.54 -3.74
N GLU A 42 -14.44 -4.43 -5.05
CA GLU A 42 -13.93 -5.51 -5.91
C GLU A 42 -12.41 -5.69 -5.82
N GLN A 43 -11.73 -4.71 -5.26
CA GLN A 43 -10.27 -4.72 -5.05
C GLN A 43 -9.86 -5.30 -3.70
N ARG A 44 -10.81 -5.64 -2.82
CA ARG A 44 -10.51 -6.12 -1.46
C ARG A 44 -9.69 -7.41 -1.50
N PRO A 45 -8.59 -7.47 -0.74
CA PRO A 45 -7.85 -8.72 -0.52
C PRO A 45 -8.74 -9.80 0.09
N ALA A 46 -8.49 -11.06 -0.30
CA ALA A 46 -9.27 -12.20 0.21
C ALA A 46 -9.11 -12.42 1.73
N ASP A 47 -7.96 -12.02 2.27
CA ASP A 47 -7.62 -12.10 3.71
C ASP A 47 -7.93 -10.81 4.49
N LEU A 48 -8.69 -9.88 3.89
CA LEU A 48 -9.03 -8.61 4.54
C LEU A 48 -9.91 -8.84 5.78
N VAL A 49 -9.38 -8.52 6.94
CA VAL A 49 -10.14 -8.46 8.19
C VAL A 49 -10.64 -7.05 8.42
N VAL A 50 -11.95 -6.86 8.37
CA VAL A 50 -12.57 -5.55 8.61
C VAL A 50 -12.58 -5.25 10.10
N LEU A 51 -11.97 -4.15 10.51
CA LEU A 51 -11.90 -3.68 11.89
C LEU A 51 -13.01 -2.67 12.22
N ARG A 52 -13.35 -1.82 11.25
CA ARG A 52 -14.35 -0.76 11.42
C ARG A 52 -15.07 -0.45 10.12
N ARG A 53 -16.36 -0.12 10.22
CA ARG A 53 -17.18 0.44 9.14
C ARG A 53 -17.85 1.71 9.63
N TRP A 54 -18.05 2.66 8.74
CA TRP A 54 -18.84 3.86 9.01
C TRP A 54 -19.46 4.37 7.73
N SER A 55 -20.57 5.09 7.88
CA SER A 55 -21.25 5.73 6.76
C SER A 55 -21.10 7.24 6.89
N SER A 56 -20.99 7.93 5.76
CA SER A 56 -21.00 9.38 5.62
C SER A 56 -21.99 9.78 4.53
N MET A 57 -22.14 11.08 4.30
CA MET A 57 -22.95 11.59 3.18
C MET A 57 -22.40 11.15 1.81
N GLU A 58 -21.10 10.84 1.73
CA GLU A 58 -20.42 10.37 0.51
C GLU A 58 -20.60 8.86 0.27
N GLY A 59 -21.08 8.13 1.27
CA GLY A 59 -21.26 6.68 1.23
C GLY A 59 -20.57 5.92 2.35
N GLU A 60 -20.44 4.61 2.16
CA GLU A 60 -19.81 3.73 3.14
C GLU A 60 -18.29 3.73 3.00
N SER A 61 -17.62 3.65 4.15
CA SER A 61 -16.17 3.50 4.25
C SER A 61 -15.85 2.36 5.23
N LEU A 62 -14.68 1.77 5.07
CA LEU A 62 -14.18 0.77 6.01
C LEU A 62 -12.67 0.91 6.24
N LEU A 63 -12.25 0.47 7.40
CA LEU A 63 -10.87 0.21 7.74
C LEU A 63 -10.71 -1.28 8.01
N GLY A 64 -9.77 -1.88 7.34
CA GLY A 64 -9.39 -3.28 7.54
C GLY A 64 -7.88 -3.45 7.55
N VAL A 65 -7.47 -4.66 7.80
CA VAL A 65 -6.06 -5.09 7.79
C VAL A 65 -5.94 -6.40 7.04
N HIS A 66 -4.80 -6.58 6.38
CA HIS A 66 -4.48 -7.82 5.68
C HIS A 66 -2.96 -8.05 5.65
N ASP A 67 -2.55 -9.22 5.17
CA ASP A 67 -1.16 -9.59 4.89
C ASP A 67 -0.20 -9.44 6.10
N PRO A 68 -0.54 -10.01 7.29
CA PRO A 68 0.37 -9.99 8.43
C PRO A 68 1.61 -10.85 8.15
N LYS A 69 2.80 -10.23 8.18
CA LYS A 69 4.08 -10.90 7.90
C LYS A 69 5.09 -10.70 9.02
N PRO A 70 5.90 -11.72 9.34
CA PRO A 70 7.08 -11.54 10.20
C PRO A 70 8.03 -10.51 9.60
N ASP A 71 8.61 -9.65 10.42
CA ASP A 71 9.74 -8.82 9.99
C ASP A 71 11.00 -9.70 9.95
N PRO A 72 11.70 -9.81 8.81
CA PRO A 72 12.89 -10.64 8.71
C PRO A 72 14.08 -10.16 9.57
N ARG A 73 14.04 -8.91 10.03
CA ARG A 73 15.10 -8.28 10.84
C ARG A 73 14.83 -8.35 12.33
N ASP A 74 13.58 -8.47 12.73
CA ASP A 74 13.16 -8.54 14.13
C ASP A 74 12.07 -9.62 14.28
N PRO A 75 12.40 -10.80 14.85
CA PRO A 75 11.42 -11.87 15.05
C PRO A 75 10.25 -11.46 15.95
N SER A 76 10.44 -10.45 16.79
CA SER A 76 9.38 -9.89 17.65
C SER A 76 8.46 -8.91 16.92
N ALA A 77 8.80 -8.53 15.69
CA ALA A 77 8.01 -7.59 14.90
C ALA A 77 7.21 -8.28 13.79
N ARG A 78 6.12 -7.62 13.39
CA ARG A 78 5.26 -7.97 12.27
C ARG A 78 4.97 -6.73 11.45
N THR A 79 4.87 -6.90 10.15
CA THR A 79 4.30 -5.88 9.25
C THR A 79 2.87 -6.26 8.91
N ILE A 80 2.03 -5.27 8.66
CA ILE A 80 0.65 -5.43 8.25
C ILE A 80 0.27 -4.31 7.28
N VAL A 81 -0.64 -4.57 6.37
CA VAL A 81 -1.18 -3.57 5.47
C VAL A 81 -2.54 -3.10 6.00
N LEU A 82 -2.66 -1.81 6.27
CA LEU A 82 -3.94 -1.16 6.50
C LEU A 82 -4.63 -0.88 5.17
N TRP A 83 -5.89 -1.22 5.08
CA TRP A 83 -6.79 -0.97 3.97
C TRP A 83 -7.85 0.04 4.40
N LEU A 84 -7.74 1.27 3.90
CA LEU A 84 -8.75 2.30 4.10
C LEU A 84 -9.53 2.47 2.79
N GLU A 85 -10.75 1.98 2.78
CA GLU A 85 -11.67 2.07 1.65
C GLU A 85 -12.67 3.19 1.86
N SER A 86 -12.90 3.96 0.83
CA SER A 86 -13.92 5.01 0.76
C SER A 86 -14.69 4.90 -0.57
N PRO A 87 -15.83 5.58 -0.75
CA PRO A 87 -16.54 5.62 -2.02
C PRO A 87 -15.69 6.07 -3.21
N THR A 88 -14.66 6.88 -2.95
CA THR A 88 -13.78 7.47 -3.97
C THR A 88 -12.51 6.67 -4.26
N GLY A 89 -12.21 5.62 -3.47
CA GLY A 89 -11.02 4.80 -3.69
C GLY A 89 -10.48 4.12 -2.45
N VAL A 90 -9.30 3.54 -2.60
CA VAL A 90 -8.59 2.80 -1.58
C VAL A 90 -7.27 3.49 -1.25
N LYS A 91 -6.96 3.62 0.04
CA LYS A 91 -5.64 4.03 0.53
C LYS A 91 -5.01 2.88 1.32
N LEU A 92 -3.74 2.62 1.05
CA LEU A 92 -2.95 1.60 1.72
C LEU A 92 -1.88 2.23 2.59
N ALA A 93 -1.64 1.65 3.76
CA ALA A 93 -0.51 2.00 4.60
C ALA A 93 0.12 0.74 5.18
N VAL A 94 1.45 0.64 5.15
CA VAL A 94 2.19 -0.43 5.80
C VAL A 94 2.60 0.02 7.18
N GLU A 95 2.28 -0.76 8.18
CA GLU A 95 2.65 -0.50 9.57
C GLU A 95 3.47 -1.64 10.16
N THR A 96 4.26 -1.33 11.17
CA THR A 96 5.04 -2.31 11.92
C THR A 96 4.50 -2.41 13.34
N LEU A 97 4.31 -3.63 13.81
CA LEU A 97 3.85 -3.94 15.17
C LEU A 97 4.94 -4.74 15.88
N ARG A 98 5.26 -4.38 17.11
CA ARG A 98 6.10 -5.19 17.97
C ARG A 98 5.22 -6.05 18.87
N CYS A 99 5.48 -7.35 18.84
CA CYS A 99 4.67 -8.36 19.51
C CYS A 99 5.31 -8.90 20.80
N SER A 100 6.43 -8.29 21.24
CA SER A 100 7.11 -8.67 22.48
C SER A 100 6.26 -8.31 23.69
N PRO A 101 6.10 -9.20 24.68
CA PRO A 101 5.38 -8.91 25.92
C PRO A 101 5.98 -7.76 26.75
N GLU A 102 7.29 -7.52 26.64
CA GLU A 102 8.01 -6.47 27.36
C GLU A 102 7.74 -5.08 26.79
N ALA A 103 7.51 -5.00 25.48
CA ALA A 103 7.36 -3.73 24.78
C ALA A 103 6.43 -3.85 23.56
N PRO A 104 5.15 -4.19 23.76
CA PRO A 104 4.20 -4.23 22.65
C PRO A 104 3.95 -2.81 22.14
N MET A 105 4.05 -2.60 20.83
CA MET A 105 3.89 -1.27 20.27
C MET A 105 3.40 -1.31 18.82
N ARG A 106 2.86 -0.19 18.38
CA ARG A 106 2.49 0.09 16.99
C ARG A 106 3.34 1.25 16.47
N LEU A 107 3.94 1.07 15.30
CA LEU A 107 4.78 2.03 14.63
C LEU A 107 4.12 2.43 13.31
N THR A 108 3.74 3.71 13.20
CA THR A 108 3.07 4.27 12.02
C THR A 108 3.95 5.36 11.41
N ARG A 109 4.18 5.31 10.11
CA ARG A 109 4.83 6.39 9.37
C ARG A 109 3.80 7.42 8.90
N ASN A 110 4.07 8.69 9.17
CA ASN A 110 3.26 9.80 8.68
C ASN A 110 4.20 10.85 8.06
N GLY A 111 4.35 10.80 6.74
CA GLY A 111 5.35 11.60 6.04
C GLY A 111 6.76 11.33 6.59
N SER A 112 7.43 12.39 7.07
CA SER A 112 8.77 12.32 7.69
C SER A 112 8.76 11.99 9.18
N ALA A 113 7.61 11.77 9.78
CA ALA A 113 7.50 11.44 11.20
C ALA A 113 7.24 9.93 11.40
N LEU A 114 7.82 9.39 12.47
CA LEU A 114 7.50 8.07 13.00
C LEU A 114 6.69 8.26 14.29
N LEU A 115 5.46 7.76 14.28
CA LEU A 115 4.59 7.72 15.43
C LEU A 115 4.71 6.35 16.10
N ILE A 116 5.13 6.33 17.35
CA ILE A 116 5.25 5.14 18.18
C ILE A 116 4.16 5.17 19.24
N ARG A 117 3.34 4.12 19.29
CA ARG A 117 2.36 3.92 20.35
C ARG A 117 2.73 2.67 21.14
N GLU A 118 3.07 2.84 22.40
CA GLU A 118 3.23 1.75 23.34
C GLU A 118 1.87 1.24 23.76
N LEU A 119 1.67 -0.07 23.76
CA LEU A 119 0.40 -0.72 23.98
C LEU A 119 0.41 -1.57 25.25
N ASN A 120 -0.79 -1.88 25.76
CA ASN A 120 -0.98 -2.76 26.90
C ASN A 120 -2.05 -3.82 26.60
N PRO A 121 -1.75 -4.87 25.81
CA PRO A 121 -2.75 -5.83 25.36
C PRO A 121 -3.48 -6.58 26.49
N GLY A 122 -2.85 -6.72 27.66
CA GLY A 122 -3.45 -7.33 28.85
C GLY A 122 -4.22 -6.34 29.76
N GLY A 123 -4.21 -5.06 29.41
CA GLY A 123 -4.81 -3.98 30.20
C GLY A 123 -6.20 -3.55 29.74
N PRO A 124 -6.67 -2.39 30.21
CA PRO A 124 -7.99 -1.89 29.86
C PRO A 124 -8.05 -1.37 28.44
N VAL A 125 -9.10 -1.72 27.71
CA VAL A 125 -9.38 -1.23 26.36
C VAL A 125 -10.48 -0.17 26.45
N THR A 126 -10.19 1.01 25.94
CA THR A 126 -11.09 2.18 25.89
C THR A 126 -11.44 2.52 24.44
N ALA A 127 -12.35 3.45 24.21
CA ALA A 127 -12.64 3.94 22.86
C ALA A 127 -11.40 4.56 22.18
N ALA A 128 -10.50 5.16 22.97
CA ALA A 128 -9.32 5.84 22.44
C ALA A 128 -8.22 4.89 21.94
N ASN A 129 -8.02 3.74 22.60
CA ASN A 129 -6.97 2.78 22.24
C ASN A 129 -7.48 1.52 21.51
N ARG A 130 -8.80 1.34 21.40
CA ARG A 130 -9.42 0.14 20.82
C ARG A 130 -8.90 -0.20 19.43
N LEU A 131 -8.78 0.79 18.55
CA LEU A 131 -8.33 0.57 17.19
C LEU A 131 -6.86 0.13 17.14
N ASP A 132 -6.00 0.72 17.97
CA ASP A 132 -4.59 0.33 18.05
C ASP A 132 -4.46 -1.13 18.50
N HIS A 133 -5.25 -1.53 19.49
CA HIS A 133 -5.32 -2.92 19.94
C HIS A 133 -5.87 -3.87 18.88
N GLN A 134 -6.92 -3.47 18.13
CA GLN A 134 -7.47 -4.30 17.04
C GLN A 134 -6.41 -4.58 15.96
N ILE A 135 -5.68 -3.54 15.53
CA ILE A 135 -4.59 -3.64 14.55
C ILE A 135 -3.47 -4.52 15.10
N TRP A 136 -3.09 -4.30 16.36
CA TRP A 136 -2.03 -5.08 17.01
C TRP A 136 -2.40 -6.58 17.10
N TRP A 137 -3.61 -6.91 17.53
CA TRP A 137 -4.07 -8.30 17.58
C TRP A 137 -4.08 -8.95 16.20
N ALA A 138 -4.53 -8.23 15.18
CA ALA A 138 -4.56 -8.75 13.81
C ALA A 138 -3.16 -9.03 13.25
N ALA A 139 -2.16 -8.25 13.62
CA ALA A 139 -0.78 -8.46 13.19
C ALA A 139 -0.06 -9.55 14.00
N CYS A 140 -0.16 -9.47 15.33
CA CYS A 140 0.62 -10.35 16.22
C CYS A 140 -0.02 -11.73 16.40
N TYR A 141 -1.35 -11.80 16.35
CA TYR A 141 -2.14 -13.02 16.54
C TYR A 141 -3.27 -13.06 15.51
N PRO A 142 -3.01 -13.33 14.24
CA PRO A 142 -3.99 -13.24 13.15
C PRO A 142 -5.28 -14.08 13.40
N GLN A 143 -5.16 -15.19 14.15
CA GLN A 143 -6.30 -16.03 14.54
C GLN A 143 -7.27 -15.34 15.49
N GLN A 144 -6.88 -14.20 16.07
CA GLN A 144 -7.73 -13.36 16.93
C GLN A 144 -8.22 -12.09 16.23
N ALA A 145 -7.85 -11.90 14.97
CA ALA A 145 -8.22 -10.73 14.19
C ALA A 145 -9.75 -10.55 14.13
N GLY A 146 -10.19 -9.29 14.23
CA GLY A 146 -11.62 -8.95 14.20
C GLY A 146 -12.38 -9.15 15.53
N LYS A 147 -11.80 -9.82 16.52
CA LYS A 147 -12.42 -9.94 17.86
C LYS A 147 -12.28 -8.63 18.65
N ASP A 148 -13.18 -8.43 19.61
CA ASP A 148 -13.09 -7.29 20.52
C ASP A 148 -11.85 -7.41 21.41
N PRO A 149 -10.91 -6.47 21.35
CA PRO A 149 -9.69 -6.49 22.16
C PRO A 149 -9.95 -6.54 23.66
N ALA A 150 -11.05 -5.95 24.16
CA ALA A 150 -11.39 -6.01 25.57
C ALA A 150 -11.64 -7.44 26.04
N SER A 151 -12.23 -8.28 25.20
CA SER A 151 -12.45 -9.71 25.50
C SER A 151 -11.17 -10.53 25.44
N LEU A 152 -10.12 -10.02 24.80
CA LEU A 152 -8.83 -10.71 24.62
C LEU A 152 -7.82 -10.42 25.74
N ALA A 153 -8.09 -9.49 26.66
CA ALA A 153 -7.17 -9.15 27.75
C ALA A 153 -6.81 -10.34 28.66
N PRO A 154 -7.71 -11.29 28.99
CA PRO A 154 -7.33 -12.52 29.71
C PRO A 154 -6.32 -13.38 28.92
N LEU A 155 -6.54 -13.54 27.61
CA LEU A 155 -5.66 -14.28 26.73
C LEU A 155 -4.28 -13.59 26.64
N ALA A 156 -4.24 -12.26 26.53
CA ALA A 156 -2.99 -11.51 26.54
C ALA A 156 -2.16 -11.81 27.80
N ARG A 157 -2.80 -11.83 28.97
CA ARG A 157 -2.10 -12.18 30.23
C ARG A 157 -1.55 -13.61 30.24
N GLN A 158 -2.28 -14.56 29.66
CA GLN A 158 -1.80 -15.94 29.48
C GLN A 158 -0.60 -16.02 28.54
N LEU A 159 -0.52 -15.13 27.55
CA LEU A 159 0.60 -15.01 26.62
C LEU A 159 1.78 -14.21 27.18
N GLY A 160 1.71 -13.76 28.45
CA GLY A 160 2.80 -13.07 29.15
C GLY A 160 2.72 -11.55 29.17
N TYR A 161 1.69 -10.94 28.57
CA TYR A 161 1.49 -9.49 28.65
C TYR A 161 0.95 -9.11 30.03
N SER A 162 1.72 -8.31 30.80
CA SER A 162 1.43 -8.04 32.21
C SER A 162 0.08 -7.37 32.49
N GLY A 163 -0.46 -6.64 31.52
CA GLY A 163 -1.63 -5.79 31.69
C GLY A 163 -1.38 -4.53 32.53
N LYS A 164 -0.12 -4.26 32.93
CA LYS A 164 0.27 -3.15 33.81
C LYS A 164 1.10 -2.09 33.10
N LEU A 165 1.43 -2.28 31.82
CA LEU A 165 2.20 -1.31 31.04
C LEU A 165 1.39 -0.01 30.92
N ARG A 166 2.09 1.13 30.93
CA ARG A 166 1.48 2.42 30.65
C ARG A 166 1.51 2.64 29.13
N GLU A 167 0.36 2.86 28.57
CA GLU A 167 0.27 3.27 27.17
C GLU A 167 0.70 4.73 27.01
N GLN A 168 1.54 5.00 26.05
CA GLN A 168 2.02 6.34 25.71
C GLN A 168 2.32 6.45 24.23
N GLN A 169 2.38 7.68 23.76
CA GLN A 169 2.63 8.01 22.36
C GLN A 169 3.83 8.92 22.25
N GLN A 170 4.71 8.62 21.32
CA GLN A 170 5.87 9.43 20.96
C GLN A 170 5.85 9.74 19.46
N VAL A 171 6.31 10.92 19.10
CA VAL A 171 6.50 11.34 17.70
C VAL A 171 7.96 11.66 17.48
N LEU A 172 8.61 10.90 16.59
CA LEU A 172 9.98 11.17 16.16
C LEU A 172 9.95 11.87 14.80
N SER A 173 10.31 13.14 14.77
CA SER A 173 10.36 13.96 13.55
C SER A 173 11.66 13.69 12.77
N GLY A 174 11.62 13.83 11.42
CA GLY A 174 12.81 13.72 10.58
C GLY A 174 13.29 12.29 10.29
N TYR A 175 12.47 11.28 10.51
CA TYR A 175 12.83 9.86 10.35
C TYR A 175 12.69 9.33 8.90
N ALA A 176 12.35 10.20 7.93
CA ALA A 176 12.26 9.81 6.53
C ALA A 176 13.62 10.02 5.85
N ARG A 177 14.34 8.94 5.58
CA ARG A 177 15.30 8.82 4.48
C ARG A 177 14.89 7.69 3.58
#